data_47facbc560f20ef037c4090254fffa79
#
_entry.id   47facbc560f20ef037c4090254fffa79
#
_cell.length_a   1.000
_cell.length_b   1.000
_cell.length_c   1.000
_cell.angle_alpha   90.00
_cell.angle_beta   90.00
_cell.angle_gamma   90.00
#
_symmetry.space_group_name_H-M   'P 1'
#
loop_
_entity.id
_entity.type
_entity.pdbx_description
1 polymer ?
#
loop_
_entity_poly.entity_id
_entity_poly.type
_entity_poly.pdbx_seq_one_letter_code
_entity_poly.pdbx_strand_id
1 'polypeptide(L)'
;MDLQQVLSAVTYVILDVGVDYSWYMIIPNILFLFGMWGIFRKCGLKPWHVLIPCLREINLGQAAGMEREGRIAAVVHAIVLLLNEFTLFFGSGTGYLPDLIMFLGIFLELFKLVYLAKMYLALCDVFGRNKAWVILWVPLDFIPAIMWGWMKKYQPLWTAEEMKTDAATFFSGSKAAVLDQGLTVNLEERTASEFLKKKYLLRDIHMYIQPGHMVLLLGGSGAGKTTFLNAVNGYEKAKAEVVLNGRNMYTEYKDMQYDIGFVPQQDLMRGSDSVFRTLMDAATLRLPSAFTYEEKEKRVEEVMEIFGLTPVRHNLVVKLSGGQRKRLSIAMEFISNPTLFILDELDSGLDGVMARELFIQLRQIADQGKIIIVITHTPDRVIDLFDDVIVLAKDANRTGRLAWFGPISEARAFFGKEKMEEIVKSVNREEEGGEGRADEFVMKYAEVQHV
;
A
#
# COMPACT_ATOMS: atom_id res chain seq x y z
N MET A 1 -1.79 55.98 -0.14
CA MET A 1 -2.66 54.89 -0.64
C MET A 1 -4.06 55.25 -0.23
N ASP A 2 -4.93 55.41 -1.19
CA ASP A 2 -6.37 55.74 -0.93
C ASP A 2 -7.04 54.49 -0.29
N LEU A 3 -8.05 54.75 0.58
CA LEU A 3 -8.78 53.67 1.25
C LEU A 3 -9.34 52.64 0.25
N GLN A 4 -9.71 53.09 -0.94
CA GLN A 4 -10.13 52.24 -2.05
C GLN A 4 -9.05 51.29 -2.54
N GLN A 5 -7.78 51.72 -2.61
CA GLN A 5 -6.65 50.89 -2.98
C GLN A 5 -6.33 49.85 -1.92
N VAL A 6 -6.43 50.23 -0.63
CA VAL A 6 -6.23 49.29 0.48
C VAL A 6 -7.37 48.25 0.51
N LEU A 7 -8.62 48.67 0.33
CA LEU A 7 -9.74 47.76 0.25
C LEU A 7 -9.65 46.81 -0.95
N SER A 8 -9.19 47.28 -2.12
CA SER A 8 -9.01 46.44 -3.31
C SER A 8 -7.88 45.39 -3.10
N ALA A 9 -6.77 45.81 -2.51
CA ALA A 9 -5.67 44.89 -2.22
C ALA A 9 -6.07 43.83 -1.18
N VAL A 10 -6.80 44.20 -0.13
CA VAL A 10 -7.33 43.28 0.88
C VAL A 10 -8.37 42.34 0.26
N THR A 11 -9.26 42.83 -0.59
CA THR A 11 -10.25 41.99 -1.28
C THR A 11 -9.57 41.03 -2.26
N TYR A 12 -8.60 41.50 -3.02
CA TYR A 12 -7.83 40.67 -3.93
C TYR A 12 -7.06 39.56 -3.21
N VAL A 13 -6.33 39.91 -2.15
CA VAL A 13 -5.52 38.95 -1.39
C VAL A 13 -6.36 37.93 -0.63
N ILE A 14 -7.48 38.36 -0.02
CA ILE A 14 -8.33 37.47 0.81
C ILE A 14 -9.28 36.63 -0.07
N LEU A 15 -9.91 37.26 -1.06
CA LEU A 15 -10.97 36.64 -1.86
C LEU A 15 -10.44 36.00 -3.15
N ASP A 16 -9.18 36.24 -3.52
CA ASP A 16 -8.59 35.72 -4.77
C ASP A 16 -9.37 36.15 -6.02
N VAL A 17 -9.87 37.37 -6.00
CA VAL A 17 -10.73 37.96 -7.05
C VAL A 17 -9.99 39.11 -7.70
N GLY A 18 -9.87 39.12 -9.04
CA GLY A 18 -9.26 40.20 -9.81
C GLY A 18 -9.96 41.55 -9.64
N VAL A 19 -9.36 42.61 -10.17
CA VAL A 19 -9.73 44.03 -9.99
C VAL A 19 -11.17 44.40 -10.42
N ASP A 20 -11.87 43.54 -11.18
CA ASP A 20 -13.26 43.73 -11.56
C ASP A 20 -14.20 43.21 -10.46
N TYR A 21 -14.77 44.15 -9.69
CA TYR A 21 -15.72 43.92 -8.60
C TYR A 21 -17.08 43.38 -9.09
N SER A 22 -17.06 42.23 -9.70
CA SER A 22 -18.32 41.59 -10.14
C SER A 22 -18.88 40.75 -9.00
N TRP A 23 -20.08 41.13 -8.49
CA TRP A 23 -20.74 40.43 -7.39
C TRP A 23 -20.84 38.91 -7.58
N TYR A 24 -20.92 38.46 -8.82
CA TYR A 24 -20.96 37.03 -9.16
C TYR A 24 -19.63 36.29 -8.86
N MET A 25 -18.51 36.99 -8.67
CA MET A 25 -17.24 36.43 -8.23
C MET A 25 -17.03 36.53 -6.71
N ILE A 26 -17.43 37.65 -6.12
CA ILE A 26 -17.21 37.92 -4.67
C ILE A 26 -18.03 36.98 -3.81
N ILE A 27 -19.31 36.80 -4.12
CA ILE A 27 -20.24 35.98 -3.31
C ILE A 27 -19.76 34.50 -3.25
N PRO A 28 -19.47 33.80 -4.37
CA PRO A 28 -18.94 32.43 -4.33
C PRO A 28 -17.67 32.29 -3.49
N ASN A 29 -16.72 33.22 -3.58
CA ASN A 29 -15.49 33.19 -2.79
C ASN A 29 -15.74 33.35 -1.30
N ILE A 30 -16.61 34.27 -0.88
CA ILE A 30 -17.02 34.38 0.53
C ILE A 30 -17.68 33.09 1.02
N LEU A 31 -18.53 32.50 0.23
CA LEU A 31 -19.21 31.24 0.55
C LEU A 31 -18.20 30.08 0.61
N PHE A 32 -17.22 30.05 -0.29
CA PHE A 32 -16.13 29.08 -0.27
C PHE A 32 -15.29 29.18 1.03
N LEU A 33 -14.82 30.39 1.37
CA LEU A 33 -14.07 30.62 2.60
C LEU A 33 -14.86 30.21 3.85
N PHE A 34 -16.16 30.56 3.89
CA PHE A 34 -17.04 30.17 4.98
C PHE A 34 -17.22 28.65 5.06
N GLY A 35 -17.36 27.97 3.92
CA GLY A 35 -17.44 26.52 3.84
C GLY A 35 -16.15 25.84 4.31
N MET A 36 -15.00 26.30 3.81
CA MET A 36 -13.68 25.78 4.18
C MET A 36 -13.34 26.01 5.64
N TRP A 37 -13.80 27.12 6.24
CA TRP A 37 -13.72 27.34 7.69
C TRP A 37 -14.37 26.19 8.47
N GLY A 38 -15.55 25.75 8.04
CA GLY A 38 -16.26 24.61 8.62
C GLY A 38 -15.51 23.30 8.44
N ILE A 39 -14.92 23.05 7.26
CA ILE A 39 -14.14 21.86 6.96
C ILE A 39 -12.88 21.81 7.83
N PHE A 40 -12.08 22.88 7.89
CA PHE A 40 -10.86 22.92 8.71
C PHE A 40 -11.17 22.68 10.18
N ARG A 41 -12.25 23.27 10.70
CA ARG A 41 -12.71 23.01 12.07
C ARG A 41 -13.04 21.54 12.31
N LYS A 42 -13.73 20.88 11.37
CA LYS A 42 -14.08 19.46 11.47
C LYS A 42 -12.86 18.55 11.39
N CYS A 43 -11.87 18.92 10.59
CA CYS A 43 -10.60 18.17 10.47
C CYS A 43 -9.59 18.47 11.58
N GLY A 44 -9.97 19.24 12.63
CA GLY A 44 -9.07 19.56 13.76
C GLY A 44 -8.00 20.61 13.44
N LEU A 45 -8.14 21.35 12.33
CA LEU A 45 -7.22 22.41 11.91
C LEU A 45 -7.70 23.77 12.39
N LYS A 46 -6.79 24.77 12.41
CA LYS A 46 -7.11 26.16 12.78
C LYS A 46 -7.98 26.80 11.68
N PRO A 47 -9.28 27.10 11.91
CA PRO A 47 -10.19 27.54 10.87
C PRO A 47 -9.82 28.87 10.21
N TRP A 48 -9.20 29.79 10.98
CA TRP A 48 -8.83 31.12 10.50
C TRP A 48 -7.71 31.11 9.44
N HIS A 49 -6.97 29.99 9.29
CA HIS A 49 -5.97 29.83 8.24
C HIS A 49 -6.57 29.91 6.83
N VAL A 50 -7.87 29.69 6.69
CA VAL A 50 -8.58 29.83 5.41
C VAL A 50 -8.48 31.25 4.84
N LEU A 51 -8.36 32.26 5.72
CA LEU A 51 -8.28 33.69 5.35
C LEU A 51 -6.89 34.09 4.83
N ILE A 52 -5.88 33.26 5.04
CA ILE A 52 -4.51 33.58 4.64
C ILE A 52 -4.17 32.72 3.41
N PRO A 53 -3.95 33.34 2.24
CA PRO A 53 -3.47 32.65 1.05
C PRO A 53 -2.19 31.87 1.38
N CYS A 54 -1.90 30.81 0.67
CA CYS A 54 -0.83 29.84 0.91
C CYS A 54 -1.06 28.97 2.16
N LEU A 55 -1.45 29.51 3.32
CA LEU A 55 -1.84 28.67 4.47
C LEU A 55 -3.14 27.90 4.22
N ARG A 56 -4.03 28.46 3.44
CA ARG A 56 -5.26 27.80 3.00
C ARG A 56 -4.95 26.52 2.23
N GLU A 57 -4.04 26.57 1.26
CA GLU A 57 -3.63 25.42 0.45
C GLU A 57 -2.85 24.38 1.29
N ILE A 58 -1.98 24.82 2.19
CA ILE A 58 -1.26 23.94 3.12
C ILE A 58 -2.27 23.20 4.01
N ASN A 59 -3.22 23.90 4.60
CA ASN A 59 -4.23 23.28 5.46
C ASN A 59 -5.22 22.41 4.69
N LEU A 60 -5.54 22.73 3.45
CA LEU A 60 -6.32 21.86 2.58
C LEU A 60 -5.55 20.56 2.33
N GLY A 61 -4.24 20.64 2.08
CA GLY A 61 -3.37 19.48 1.97
C GLY A 61 -3.37 18.64 3.24
N GLN A 62 -3.29 19.27 4.43
CA GLN A 62 -3.36 18.56 5.71
C GLN A 62 -4.73 17.91 5.94
N ALA A 63 -5.83 18.60 5.63
CA ALA A 63 -7.18 18.06 5.73
C ALA A 63 -7.44 16.89 4.79
N ALA A 64 -6.75 16.85 3.65
CA ALA A 64 -6.83 15.80 2.64
C ALA A 64 -5.78 14.68 2.82
N GLY A 65 -4.86 14.78 3.81
CA GLY A 65 -3.74 13.87 3.96
C GLY A 65 -2.70 13.97 2.83
N MET A 66 -2.61 15.12 2.14
CA MET A 66 -1.75 15.39 0.99
C MET A 66 -0.87 16.63 1.24
N GLU A 67 -0.08 16.61 2.30
CA GLU A 67 0.70 17.79 2.72
C GLU A 67 1.70 18.28 1.67
N ARG A 68 2.31 17.37 0.90
CA ARG A 68 3.25 17.71 -0.16
C ARG A 68 2.56 18.53 -1.26
N GLU A 69 1.42 18.06 -1.72
CA GLU A 69 0.60 18.71 -2.75
C GLU A 69 0.09 20.07 -2.26
N GLY A 70 -0.32 20.15 -0.99
CA GLY A 70 -0.69 21.40 -0.34
C GLY A 70 0.45 22.43 -0.33
N ARG A 71 1.67 22.02 0.00
CA ARG A 71 2.87 22.89 -0.04
C ARG A 71 3.20 23.35 -1.46
N ILE A 72 3.12 22.45 -2.45
CA ILE A 72 3.36 22.82 -3.86
C ILE A 72 2.31 23.83 -4.33
N ALA A 73 1.03 23.59 -4.07
CA ALA A 73 -0.05 24.50 -4.43
C ALA A 73 0.14 25.89 -3.76
N ALA A 74 0.57 25.92 -2.50
CA ALA A 74 0.85 27.15 -1.77
C ALA A 74 2.02 27.95 -2.38
N VAL A 75 3.11 27.29 -2.78
CA VAL A 75 4.25 27.94 -3.45
C VAL A 75 3.83 28.50 -4.80
N VAL A 76 3.09 27.73 -5.59
CA VAL A 76 2.56 28.18 -6.89
C VAL A 76 1.65 29.39 -6.71
N HIS A 77 0.74 29.34 -5.70
CA HIS A 77 -0.14 30.46 -5.38
C HIS A 77 0.67 31.72 -4.98
N ALA A 78 1.71 31.57 -4.15
CA ALA A 78 2.58 32.70 -3.79
C ALA A 78 3.26 33.32 -5.01
N ILE A 79 3.72 32.52 -5.97
CA ILE A 79 4.34 33.01 -7.21
C ILE A 79 3.29 33.78 -8.05
N VAL A 80 2.08 33.25 -8.16
CA VAL A 80 0.99 33.93 -8.90
C VAL A 80 0.65 35.27 -8.27
N LEU A 81 0.53 35.33 -6.94
CA LEU A 81 0.29 36.60 -6.23
C LEU A 81 1.39 37.62 -6.52
N LEU A 82 2.66 37.21 -6.48
CA LEU A 82 3.80 38.09 -6.79
C LEU A 82 3.78 38.57 -8.25
N LEU A 83 3.43 37.71 -9.20
CA LEU A 83 3.33 38.09 -10.62
C LEU A 83 2.18 39.08 -10.83
N ASN A 84 1.07 38.90 -10.16
CA ASN A 84 -0.06 39.83 -10.26
C ASN A 84 0.26 41.20 -9.65
N GLU A 85 0.92 41.24 -8.47
CA GLU A 85 1.39 42.50 -7.86
C GLU A 85 2.40 43.20 -8.76
N PHE A 86 3.31 42.44 -9.39
CA PHE A 86 4.29 43.00 -10.33
C PHE A 86 3.60 43.65 -11.53
N THR A 87 2.58 43.02 -12.13
CA THR A 87 1.80 43.61 -13.26
C THR A 87 1.02 44.84 -12.82
N LEU A 88 0.50 44.90 -11.62
CA LEU A 88 -0.18 46.08 -11.09
C LEU A 88 0.78 47.24 -10.84
N PHE A 89 2.01 46.96 -10.37
CA PHE A 89 2.97 48.00 -9.99
C PHE A 89 3.74 48.58 -11.18
N PHE A 90 4.12 47.75 -12.14
CA PHE A 90 4.92 48.18 -13.31
C PHE A 90 4.07 48.63 -14.51
N GLY A 91 2.78 48.58 -14.42
CA GLY A 91 1.82 49.28 -15.25
C GLY A 91 1.46 48.60 -16.56
N SER A 92 0.35 49.05 -17.06
CA SER A 92 -0.32 48.75 -18.32
C SER A 92 0.48 49.23 -19.58
N GLY A 93 1.78 48.94 -19.61
CA GLY A 93 2.58 49.18 -20.80
C GLY A 93 2.18 48.19 -21.90
N THR A 94 1.85 48.71 -23.09
CA THR A 94 1.70 47.88 -24.29
C THR A 94 3.05 47.32 -24.68
N GLY A 95 3.26 46.01 -24.53
CA GLY A 95 4.52 45.35 -24.90
C GLY A 95 4.50 43.83 -24.60
N TYR A 96 5.44 43.10 -25.18
CA TYR A 96 5.53 41.64 -25.05
C TYR A 96 5.71 41.13 -23.60
N LEU A 97 6.24 41.95 -22.68
CA LEU A 97 6.51 41.55 -21.31
C LEU A 97 5.24 41.35 -20.46
N PRO A 98 4.25 42.28 -20.47
CA PRO A 98 2.98 42.07 -19.78
C PRO A 98 2.22 40.84 -20.29
N ASP A 99 2.19 40.61 -21.60
CA ASP A 99 1.53 39.46 -22.21
C ASP A 99 2.19 38.15 -21.77
N LEU A 100 3.52 38.09 -21.75
CA LEU A 100 4.27 36.94 -21.28
C LEU A 100 3.99 36.61 -19.80
N ILE A 101 3.95 37.64 -18.94
CA ILE A 101 3.64 37.49 -17.51
C ILE A 101 2.21 36.98 -17.33
N MET A 102 1.25 37.51 -18.09
CA MET A 102 -0.13 37.03 -18.07
C MET A 102 -0.25 35.56 -18.48
N PHE A 103 0.41 35.15 -19.59
CA PHE A 103 0.43 33.74 -19.99
C PHE A 103 1.06 32.83 -18.95
N LEU A 104 2.17 33.27 -18.32
CA LEU A 104 2.82 32.54 -17.24
C LEU A 104 1.88 32.39 -16.03
N GLY A 105 1.19 33.47 -15.67
CA GLY A 105 0.18 33.45 -14.60
C GLY A 105 -0.94 32.43 -14.86
N ILE A 106 -1.52 32.46 -16.07
CA ILE A 106 -2.55 31.49 -16.48
C ILE A 106 -2.02 30.05 -16.41
N PHE A 107 -0.80 29.83 -16.91
CA PHE A 107 -0.19 28.51 -16.86
C PHE A 107 -0.01 28.00 -15.42
N LEU A 108 0.46 28.85 -14.52
CA LEU A 108 0.65 28.54 -13.10
C LEU A 108 -0.69 28.27 -12.39
N GLU A 109 -1.75 29.04 -12.72
CA GLU A 109 -3.09 28.78 -12.19
C GLU A 109 -3.65 27.44 -12.65
N LEU A 110 -3.50 27.08 -13.91
CA LEU A 110 -3.88 25.75 -14.42
C LEU A 110 -3.08 24.63 -13.74
N PHE A 111 -1.79 24.85 -13.48
CA PHE A 111 -0.94 23.93 -12.75
C PHE A 111 -1.41 23.76 -11.30
N LYS A 112 -1.71 24.88 -10.60
CA LYS A 112 -2.30 24.86 -9.23
C LYS A 112 -3.61 24.06 -9.20
N LEU A 113 -4.47 24.25 -10.20
CA LEU A 113 -5.76 23.57 -10.30
C LEU A 113 -5.61 22.03 -10.32
N VAL A 114 -4.56 21.50 -10.94
CA VAL A 114 -4.29 20.05 -10.93
C VAL A 114 -4.04 19.55 -9.51
N TYR A 115 -3.30 20.29 -8.70
CA TYR A 115 -3.03 19.92 -7.30
C TYR A 115 -4.27 20.09 -6.41
N LEU A 116 -5.05 21.16 -6.63
CA LEU A 116 -6.34 21.35 -5.95
C LEU A 116 -7.29 20.18 -6.26
N ALA A 117 -7.43 19.78 -7.51
CA ALA A 117 -8.26 18.65 -7.90
C ALA A 117 -7.82 17.33 -7.23
N LYS A 118 -6.50 17.07 -7.11
CA LYS A 118 -5.97 15.93 -6.36
C LYS A 118 -6.35 15.98 -4.88
N MET A 119 -6.19 17.15 -4.26
CA MET A 119 -6.57 17.33 -2.84
C MET A 119 -8.08 17.20 -2.63
N TYR A 120 -8.93 17.65 -3.56
CA TYR A 120 -10.38 17.45 -3.49
C TYR A 120 -10.76 15.98 -3.67
N LEU A 121 -10.06 15.22 -4.51
CA LEU A 121 -10.25 13.77 -4.62
C LEU A 121 -9.91 13.05 -3.30
N ALA A 122 -8.78 13.40 -2.69
CA ALA A 122 -8.38 12.85 -1.41
C ALA A 122 -9.32 13.28 -0.27
N LEU A 123 -9.81 14.53 -0.29
CA LEU A 123 -10.80 15.01 0.65
C LEU A 123 -12.14 14.21 0.54
N CYS A 124 -12.50 13.73 -0.66
CA CYS A 124 -13.64 12.83 -0.81
C CYS A 124 -13.42 11.51 -0.03
N ASP A 125 -12.22 10.97 -0.05
CA ASP A 125 -11.86 9.75 0.72
C ASP A 125 -11.94 10.04 2.23
N VAL A 126 -11.39 11.17 2.70
CA VAL A 126 -11.46 11.60 4.12
C VAL A 126 -12.90 11.73 4.62
N PHE A 127 -13.81 12.19 3.80
CA PHE A 127 -15.24 12.33 4.15
C PHE A 127 -16.07 11.10 3.77
N GLY A 128 -15.47 10.00 3.33
CA GLY A 128 -16.16 8.78 2.91
C GLY A 128 -17.15 9.00 1.77
N ARG A 129 -16.80 9.84 0.78
CA ARG A 129 -17.69 10.24 -0.32
C ARG A 129 -17.18 9.76 -1.67
N ASN A 130 -18.16 9.61 -2.60
CA ASN A 130 -17.82 9.21 -3.97
C ASN A 130 -16.93 10.29 -4.62
N LYS A 131 -15.87 9.87 -5.30
CA LYS A 131 -14.94 10.73 -6.05
C LYS A 131 -15.60 11.58 -7.14
N ALA A 132 -16.81 11.22 -7.57
CA ALA A 132 -17.63 12.04 -8.49
C ALA A 132 -17.91 13.46 -7.95
N TRP A 133 -17.82 13.69 -6.64
CA TRP A 133 -17.93 15.02 -6.07
C TRP A 133 -16.88 16.00 -6.60
N VAL A 134 -15.74 15.53 -7.09
CA VAL A 134 -14.71 16.40 -7.69
C VAL A 134 -15.24 17.18 -8.90
N ILE A 135 -16.21 16.63 -9.62
CA ILE A 135 -16.87 17.31 -10.74
C ILE A 135 -17.56 18.60 -10.28
N LEU A 136 -18.00 18.65 -8.99
CA LEU A 136 -18.59 19.84 -8.39
C LEU A 136 -17.53 20.70 -7.69
N TRP A 137 -16.50 20.09 -7.09
CA TRP A 137 -15.41 20.77 -6.41
C TRP A 137 -14.57 21.66 -7.33
N VAL A 138 -14.36 21.28 -8.57
CA VAL A 138 -13.50 22.04 -9.50
C VAL A 138 -14.20 23.30 -10.04
N PRO A 139 -15.43 23.25 -10.59
CA PRO A 139 -16.09 24.44 -11.14
C PRO A 139 -16.91 25.24 -10.13
N LEU A 140 -17.38 24.65 -9.04
CA LEU A 140 -18.33 25.24 -8.09
C LEU A 140 -17.97 24.87 -6.64
N ASP A 141 -16.71 25.04 -6.28
CA ASP A 141 -16.10 24.63 -5.01
C ASP A 141 -16.83 25.13 -3.75
N PHE A 142 -17.47 26.30 -3.82
CA PHE A 142 -18.24 26.87 -2.72
C PHE A 142 -19.44 26.00 -2.31
N ILE A 143 -20.05 25.26 -3.24
CA ILE A 143 -21.21 24.40 -2.94
C ILE A 143 -20.82 23.24 -2.05
N PRO A 144 -19.88 22.35 -2.46
CA PRO A 144 -19.43 21.27 -1.59
C PRO A 144 -18.75 21.81 -0.33
N ALA A 145 -18.02 22.92 -0.38
CA ALA A 145 -17.39 23.52 0.79
C ALA A 145 -18.43 23.85 1.88
N ILE A 146 -19.53 24.53 1.54
CA ILE A 146 -20.59 24.83 2.50
C ILE A 146 -21.28 23.56 3.00
N MET A 147 -21.63 22.65 2.08
CA MET A 147 -22.31 21.41 2.45
C MET A 147 -21.47 20.58 3.42
N TRP A 148 -20.20 20.37 3.12
CA TRP A 148 -19.34 19.55 3.94
C TRP A 148 -18.86 20.26 5.20
N GLY A 149 -18.67 21.57 5.14
CA GLY A 149 -18.29 22.37 6.29
C GLY A 149 -19.37 22.46 7.38
N TRP A 150 -20.63 22.61 7.01
CA TRP A 150 -21.69 22.99 7.97
C TRP A 150 -22.78 21.94 8.17
N MET A 151 -23.05 21.05 7.21
CA MET A 151 -24.06 20.01 7.41
C MET A 151 -23.53 18.90 8.31
N LYS A 152 -24.32 18.47 9.30
CA LYS A 152 -23.99 17.39 10.24
C LYS A 152 -23.81 16.03 9.55
N LYS A 153 -24.40 15.83 8.38
CA LYS A 153 -24.32 14.61 7.56
C LYS A 153 -22.91 14.36 7.02
N TYR A 154 -22.09 15.42 6.87
CA TYR A 154 -20.73 15.32 6.35
C TYR A 154 -19.75 15.49 7.51
N GLN A 155 -19.23 14.37 8.01
CA GLN A 155 -18.17 14.34 8.99
C GLN A 155 -16.97 13.67 8.37
N PRO A 156 -15.75 14.13 8.65
CA PRO A 156 -14.55 13.40 8.26
C PRO A 156 -14.48 12.07 9.02
N LEU A 157 -13.96 11.05 8.39
CA LEU A 157 -13.73 9.74 9.00
C LEU A 157 -12.60 9.80 10.02
N TRP A 158 -11.67 10.74 9.84
CA TRP A 158 -10.53 11.04 10.72
C TRP A 158 -10.14 12.50 10.63
N THR A 159 -9.54 13.01 11.69
CA THR A 159 -9.00 14.38 11.77
C THR A 159 -7.55 14.41 11.28
N ALA A 160 -7.02 15.60 11.00
CA ALA A 160 -5.61 15.77 10.60
C ALA A 160 -4.62 15.34 11.71
N GLU A 161 -5.03 15.37 12.98
CA GLU A 161 -4.23 14.93 14.11
C GLU A 161 -4.25 13.41 14.25
N GLU A 162 -5.41 12.77 14.04
CA GLU A 162 -5.54 11.31 13.97
C GLU A 162 -4.74 10.73 12.81
N MET A 163 -4.76 11.36 11.62
CA MET A 163 -3.93 10.94 10.49
C MET A 163 -2.42 10.96 10.82
N LYS A 164 -1.95 11.93 11.63
CA LYS A 164 -0.56 11.99 12.09
C LYS A 164 -0.26 10.96 13.18
N THR A 165 -1.23 10.72 14.06
CA THR A 165 -1.13 9.72 15.13
C THR A 165 -1.13 8.32 14.56
N ASP A 166 -1.95 8.04 13.55
CA ASP A 166 -1.95 6.76 12.82
C ASP A 166 -0.64 6.52 12.08
N ALA A 167 0.02 7.57 11.59
CA ALA A 167 1.37 7.44 11.04
C ALA A 167 2.38 6.95 12.08
N ALA A 168 2.33 7.45 13.32
CA ALA A 168 3.18 7.00 14.41
C ALA A 168 2.77 5.63 14.96
N THR A 169 1.46 5.35 15.04
CA THR A 169 0.90 4.08 15.50
C THR A 169 0.98 2.98 14.46
N PHE A 170 1.01 3.30 13.16
CA PHE A 170 1.21 2.33 12.10
C PHE A 170 2.47 1.47 12.32
N PHE A 171 3.55 2.07 12.82
CA PHE A 171 4.77 1.33 13.15
C PHE A 171 4.85 0.85 14.60
N SER A 172 4.19 1.53 15.55
CA SER A 172 4.20 1.15 16.97
C SER A 172 3.10 0.14 17.32
N GLY A 173 1.96 0.18 16.65
CA GLY A 173 0.83 -0.73 16.86
C GLY A 173 1.15 -2.20 16.55
N SER A 174 2.17 -2.45 15.71
CA SER A 174 2.66 -3.81 15.47
C SER A 174 3.41 -4.41 16.69
N LYS A 175 3.76 -3.61 17.70
CA LYS A 175 4.38 -4.09 18.95
C LYS A 175 3.38 -4.31 20.10
N ALA A 176 2.20 -3.71 20.06
CA ALA A 176 1.22 -3.77 21.15
C ALA A 176 0.06 -4.75 20.90
N ALA A 177 -0.22 -5.09 19.65
CA ALA A 177 -1.23 -6.07 19.28
C ALA A 177 -0.59 -7.45 19.09
N VAL A 178 -0.13 -8.07 20.17
CA VAL A 178 -0.05 -9.54 20.26
C VAL A 178 -1.50 -10.00 20.24
N LEU A 179 -2.04 -10.08 19.03
CA LEU A 179 -3.38 -10.62 18.82
C LEU A 179 -3.24 -12.10 18.59
N ASP A 180 -3.83 -12.88 19.47
CA ASP A 180 -3.95 -14.35 19.42
C ASP A 180 -4.74 -14.86 18.19
N GLN A 181 -4.76 -14.11 17.09
CA GLN A 181 -5.70 -14.39 16.00
C GLN A 181 -5.09 -14.90 14.70
N GLY A 182 -3.81 -14.92 14.51
CA GLY A 182 -3.13 -15.57 13.38
C GLY A 182 -3.77 -15.41 11.99
N LEU A 183 -3.48 -16.36 11.12
CA LEU A 183 -4.06 -16.48 9.77
C LEU A 183 -4.91 -17.74 9.69
N THR A 184 -6.22 -17.59 9.53
CA THR A 184 -7.17 -18.70 9.25
C THR A 184 -7.43 -18.76 7.74
N VAL A 185 -7.27 -19.92 7.15
CA VAL A 185 -7.58 -20.18 5.75
C VAL A 185 -8.61 -21.31 5.66
N ASN A 186 -9.82 -21.00 5.20
CA ASN A 186 -10.88 -21.95 4.91
C ASN A 186 -11.24 -21.84 3.43
N LEU A 187 -10.53 -22.57 2.56
CA LEU A 187 -10.75 -22.56 1.12
C LEU A 187 -11.54 -23.81 0.72
N GLU A 188 -12.83 -23.62 0.34
CA GLU A 188 -13.67 -24.69 -0.15
C GLU A 188 -13.31 -25.06 -1.60
N GLU A 189 -13.28 -24.07 -2.49
CA GLU A 189 -12.89 -24.29 -3.89
C GLU A 189 -12.34 -23.02 -4.56
N ARG A 190 -11.34 -23.22 -5.42
CA ARG A 190 -10.89 -22.24 -6.41
C ARG A 190 -11.05 -22.85 -7.80
N THR A 191 -11.80 -22.18 -8.67
CA THR A 191 -12.11 -22.67 -10.01
C THR A 191 -11.69 -21.68 -11.07
N ALA A 192 -11.31 -22.20 -12.24
CA ALA A 192 -11.15 -21.43 -13.46
C ALA A 192 -12.21 -21.85 -14.49
N SER A 193 -12.63 -20.91 -15.33
CA SER A 193 -13.53 -21.20 -16.44
C SER A 193 -12.69 -21.42 -17.71
N GLU A 194 -12.77 -22.61 -18.26
CA GLU A 194 -12.07 -22.99 -19.49
C GLU A 194 -13.09 -23.51 -20.48
N PHE A 195 -13.39 -22.76 -21.55
CA PHE A 195 -14.34 -23.13 -22.61
C PHE A 195 -15.66 -23.76 -22.10
N LEU A 196 -16.43 -23.01 -21.30
CA LEU A 196 -17.72 -23.43 -20.69
C LEU A 196 -17.65 -24.60 -19.71
N LYS A 197 -16.45 -25.09 -19.35
CA LYS A 197 -16.26 -26.09 -18.30
C LYS A 197 -15.61 -25.46 -17.07
N LYS A 198 -16.15 -25.78 -15.89
CA LYS A 198 -15.57 -25.40 -14.60
C LYS A 198 -14.43 -26.37 -14.29
N LYS A 199 -13.20 -25.85 -14.14
CA LYS A 199 -12.02 -26.61 -13.75
C LYS A 199 -11.66 -26.24 -12.30
N TYR A 200 -11.57 -27.22 -11.44
CA TYR A 200 -11.12 -27.02 -10.08
C TYR A 200 -9.59 -26.88 -10.04
N LEU A 201 -9.09 -25.78 -9.50
CA LEU A 201 -7.67 -25.53 -9.31
C LEU A 201 -7.21 -25.93 -7.91
N LEU A 202 -8.01 -25.58 -6.90
CA LEU A 202 -7.80 -25.93 -5.48
C LEU A 202 -9.11 -26.35 -4.86
N ARG A 203 -9.05 -27.22 -3.84
CA ARG A 203 -10.23 -27.67 -3.12
C ARG A 203 -9.90 -28.17 -1.71
N ASP A 204 -10.81 -27.90 -0.76
CA ASP A 204 -10.80 -28.40 0.62
C ASP A 204 -9.44 -28.17 1.31
N ILE A 205 -9.07 -26.90 1.50
CA ILE A 205 -7.83 -26.49 2.17
C ILE A 205 -8.23 -25.70 3.43
N HIS A 206 -7.98 -26.28 4.60
CA HIS A 206 -8.32 -25.70 5.90
C HIS A 206 -7.09 -25.70 6.80
N MET A 207 -6.72 -24.53 7.33
CA MET A 207 -5.58 -24.41 8.25
C MET A 207 -5.65 -23.14 9.08
N TYR A 208 -4.91 -23.15 10.18
CA TYR A 208 -4.68 -21.98 11.03
C TYR A 208 -3.18 -21.83 11.30
N ILE A 209 -2.62 -20.68 10.96
CA ILE A 209 -1.20 -20.33 11.16
C ILE A 209 -1.10 -19.33 12.31
N GLN A 210 -0.27 -19.65 13.29
CA GLN A 210 -0.05 -18.80 14.46
C GLN A 210 0.81 -17.58 14.12
N PRO A 211 0.62 -16.45 14.84
CA PRO A 211 1.55 -15.32 14.75
C PRO A 211 2.98 -15.74 15.14
N GLY A 212 3.96 -15.21 14.44
CA GLY A 212 5.35 -15.55 14.68
C GLY A 212 5.86 -16.79 13.94
N HIS A 213 4.98 -17.52 13.26
CA HIS A 213 5.37 -18.72 12.52
C HIS A 213 5.93 -18.41 11.15
N MET A 214 7.01 -19.07 10.82
CA MET A 214 7.59 -19.15 9.49
C MET A 214 7.23 -20.50 8.87
N VAL A 215 6.47 -20.47 7.78
CA VAL A 215 5.79 -21.63 7.18
C VAL A 215 6.38 -21.92 5.80
N LEU A 216 6.77 -23.16 5.60
CA LEU A 216 7.26 -23.66 4.32
C LEU A 216 6.11 -24.16 3.46
N LEU A 217 5.94 -23.64 2.23
CA LEU A 217 4.95 -24.15 1.28
C LEU A 217 5.61 -25.06 0.26
N LEU A 218 5.27 -26.33 0.32
CA LEU A 218 5.75 -27.39 -0.57
C LEU A 218 4.67 -27.91 -1.51
N GLY A 219 5.10 -28.49 -2.60
CA GLY A 219 4.24 -29.16 -3.58
C GLY A 219 4.92 -29.24 -4.94
N GLY A 220 4.55 -30.21 -5.74
CA GLY A 220 5.07 -30.41 -7.09
C GLY A 220 4.70 -29.31 -8.07
N SER A 221 5.21 -29.42 -9.29
CA SER A 221 4.83 -28.51 -10.37
C SER A 221 3.34 -28.59 -10.63
N GLY A 222 2.68 -27.42 -10.68
CA GLY A 222 1.22 -27.34 -10.89
C GLY A 222 0.37 -27.89 -9.74
N ALA A 223 0.91 -28.13 -8.54
CA ALA A 223 0.13 -28.47 -7.34
C ALA A 223 -0.76 -27.32 -6.85
N GLY A 224 -0.63 -26.13 -7.44
CA GLY A 224 -1.47 -24.98 -7.12
C GLY A 224 -0.87 -24.02 -6.11
N LYS A 225 0.45 -24.07 -5.83
CA LYS A 225 1.12 -23.19 -4.86
C LYS A 225 0.84 -21.72 -5.12
N THR A 226 1.12 -21.21 -6.31
CA THR A 226 0.88 -19.80 -6.67
C THR A 226 -0.61 -19.45 -6.64
N THR A 227 -1.49 -20.39 -7.07
CA THR A 227 -2.95 -20.20 -6.98
C THR A 227 -3.42 -20.11 -5.52
N PHE A 228 -2.83 -20.91 -4.63
CA PHE A 228 -3.08 -20.85 -3.19
C PHE A 228 -2.62 -19.52 -2.60
N LEU A 229 -1.40 -19.08 -2.90
CA LEU A 229 -0.89 -17.80 -2.43
C LEU A 229 -1.73 -16.62 -2.93
N ASN A 230 -2.19 -16.66 -4.20
CA ASN A 230 -3.07 -15.63 -4.75
C ASN A 230 -4.47 -15.61 -4.09
N ALA A 231 -4.96 -16.75 -3.65
CA ALA A 231 -6.19 -16.82 -2.89
C ALA A 231 -6.00 -16.29 -1.46
N VAL A 232 -4.90 -16.66 -0.80
CA VAL A 232 -4.58 -16.22 0.56
C VAL A 232 -4.31 -14.72 0.63
N ASN A 233 -3.60 -14.14 -0.35
CA ASN A 233 -3.33 -12.70 -0.37
C ASN A 233 -4.49 -11.83 -0.89
N GLY A 234 -5.63 -12.44 -1.24
CA GLY A 234 -6.82 -11.73 -1.74
C GLY A 234 -6.74 -11.26 -3.20
N TYR A 235 -5.64 -11.50 -3.90
CA TYR A 235 -5.47 -11.11 -5.32
C TYR A 235 -6.44 -11.83 -6.24
N GLU A 236 -6.62 -13.14 -6.03
CA GLU A 236 -7.59 -13.95 -6.75
C GLU A 236 -8.65 -14.51 -5.79
N LYS A 237 -9.90 -14.09 -5.96
CA LYS A 237 -10.99 -14.57 -5.13
C LYS A 237 -11.30 -16.05 -5.38
N ALA A 238 -11.43 -16.79 -4.30
CA ALA A 238 -11.91 -18.17 -4.26
C ALA A 238 -13.23 -18.24 -3.47
N LYS A 239 -13.90 -19.37 -3.51
CA LYS A 239 -14.94 -19.68 -2.51
C LYS A 239 -14.22 -20.06 -1.22
N ALA A 240 -13.87 -19.06 -0.45
CA ALA A 240 -13.03 -19.19 0.73
C ALA A 240 -13.34 -18.10 1.76
N GLU A 241 -13.02 -18.39 3.00
CA GLU A 241 -12.89 -17.43 4.08
C GLU A 241 -11.42 -17.38 4.51
N VAL A 242 -10.77 -16.23 4.27
CA VAL A 242 -9.39 -15.98 4.68
C VAL A 242 -9.41 -14.84 5.68
N VAL A 243 -9.02 -15.14 6.93
CA VAL A 243 -9.08 -14.19 8.04
C VAL A 243 -7.68 -13.98 8.62
N LEU A 244 -7.20 -12.74 8.60
CA LEU A 244 -5.95 -12.32 9.22
C LEU A 244 -6.26 -11.43 10.42
N ASN A 245 -5.88 -11.87 11.61
CA ASN A 245 -6.14 -11.15 12.87
C ASN A 245 -7.61 -10.70 13.02
N GLY A 246 -8.54 -11.61 12.74
CA GLY A 246 -9.99 -11.37 12.87
C GLY A 246 -10.63 -10.57 11.74
N ARG A 247 -9.85 -10.11 10.74
CA ARG A 247 -10.33 -9.34 9.59
C ARG A 247 -10.36 -10.20 8.33
N ASN A 248 -11.48 -10.14 7.61
CA ASN A 248 -11.65 -10.95 6.41
C ASN A 248 -11.00 -10.32 5.19
N MET A 249 -10.03 -11.02 4.59
CA MET A 249 -9.24 -10.57 3.45
C MET A 249 -10.04 -10.22 2.20
N TYR A 250 -11.21 -10.84 1.99
CA TYR A 250 -11.99 -10.62 0.77
C TYR A 250 -12.99 -9.48 0.88
N THR A 251 -13.47 -9.21 2.09
CA THR A 251 -14.43 -8.13 2.35
C THR A 251 -13.74 -6.81 2.68
N GLU A 252 -12.57 -6.87 3.35
CA GLU A 252 -11.82 -5.72 3.83
C GLU A 252 -10.49 -5.49 3.07
N TYR A 253 -10.34 -6.09 1.89
CA TYR A 253 -9.08 -6.08 1.13
C TYR A 253 -8.45 -4.69 0.97
N LYS A 254 -9.25 -3.67 0.70
CA LYS A 254 -8.74 -2.30 0.49
C LYS A 254 -8.06 -1.72 1.72
N ASP A 255 -8.55 -2.08 2.90
CA ASP A 255 -8.03 -1.58 4.18
C ASP A 255 -6.86 -2.44 4.67
N MET A 256 -6.78 -3.70 4.21
CA MET A 256 -5.78 -4.69 4.60
C MET A 256 -4.62 -4.84 3.60
N GLN A 257 -4.68 -4.20 2.43
CA GLN A 257 -3.67 -4.36 1.37
C GLN A 257 -2.24 -4.02 1.81
N TYR A 258 -2.08 -3.21 2.86
CA TYR A 258 -0.78 -2.84 3.43
C TYR A 258 -0.33 -3.79 4.54
N ASP A 259 -1.23 -4.63 5.05
CA ASP A 259 -0.94 -5.68 6.03
C ASP A 259 -0.34 -6.94 5.38
N ILE A 260 -0.28 -6.95 4.03
CA ILE A 260 0.22 -8.07 3.24
C ILE A 260 1.41 -7.62 2.40
N GLY A 261 2.54 -8.30 2.55
CA GLY A 261 3.69 -8.21 1.65
C GLY A 261 3.74 -9.44 0.75
N PHE A 262 3.90 -9.25 -0.55
CA PHE A 262 4.05 -10.33 -1.52
C PHE A 262 5.27 -10.09 -2.40
N VAL A 263 6.27 -10.96 -2.27
CA VAL A 263 7.49 -10.94 -3.09
C VAL A 263 7.36 -12.00 -4.17
N PRO A 264 7.18 -11.62 -5.45
CA PRO A 264 7.09 -12.58 -6.53
C PRO A 264 8.45 -13.19 -6.89
N GLN A 265 8.42 -14.30 -7.60
CA GLN A 265 9.63 -14.98 -8.11
C GLN A 265 10.51 -14.04 -8.94
N GLN A 266 9.90 -13.23 -9.82
CA GLN A 266 10.63 -12.28 -10.66
C GLN A 266 10.70 -10.90 -10.01
N ASP A 267 11.89 -10.32 -10.00
CA ASP A 267 12.10 -8.98 -9.46
C ASP A 267 11.56 -7.92 -10.44
N LEU A 268 10.53 -7.20 -10.02
CA LEU A 268 9.87 -6.16 -10.81
C LEU A 268 10.43 -4.77 -10.46
N MET A 269 11.70 -4.52 -10.76
CA MET A 269 12.39 -3.27 -10.44
C MET A 269 12.98 -2.60 -11.69
N ARG A 270 13.01 -1.26 -11.70
CA ARG A 270 13.66 -0.49 -12.76
C ARG A 270 15.17 -0.47 -12.55
N GLY A 271 15.92 -1.04 -13.49
CA GLY A 271 17.39 -1.11 -13.42
C GLY A 271 18.09 0.25 -13.40
N SER A 272 17.45 1.30 -13.92
CA SER A 272 17.98 2.68 -14.00
C SER A 272 17.86 3.47 -12.70
N ASP A 273 17.08 3.01 -11.75
CA ASP A 273 16.83 3.72 -10.49
C ASP A 273 17.89 3.31 -9.44
N SER A 274 18.18 4.20 -8.50
CA SER A 274 19.01 3.84 -7.34
C SER A 274 18.22 3.04 -6.31
N VAL A 275 18.91 2.29 -5.46
CA VAL A 275 18.31 1.55 -4.34
C VAL A 275 17.43 2.46 -3.49
N PHE A 276 17.94 3.61 -3.08
CA PHE A 276 17.21 4.58 -2.29
C PHE A 276 15.94 5.07 -3.02
N ARG A 277 16.04 5.42 -4.30
CA ARG A 277 14.90 5.89 -5.08
C ARG A 277 13.83 4.80 -5.22
N THR A 278 14.24 3.58 -5.49
CA THR A 278 13.34 2.42 -5.60
C THR A 278 12.54 2.23 -4.31
N LEU A 279 13.20 2.32 -3.14
CA LEU A 279 12.53 2.22 -1.84
C LEU A 279 11.66 3.43 -1.53
N MET A 280 12.06 4.64 -1.89
CA MET A 280 11.22 5.85 -1.75
C MET A 280 9.96 5.78 -2.61
N ASP A 281 10.07 5.25 -3.83
CA ASP A 281 8.92 5.03 -4.70
C ASP A 281 7.98 3.97 -4.10
N ALA A 282 8.53 2.87 -3.57
CA ALA A 282 7.76 1.87 -2.84
C ALA A 282 7.08 2.46 -1.59
N ALA A 283 7.79 3.27 -0.80
CA ALA A 283 7.23 3.97 0.36
C ALA A 283 6.09 4.93 -0.04
N THR A 284 6.22 5.59 -1.18
CA THR A 284 5.17 6.49 -1.67
C THR A 284 3.90 5.75 -2.06
N LEU A 285 4.02 4.51 -2.56
CA LEU A 285 2.90 3.68 -2.99
C LEU A 285 2.26 2.89 -1.84
N ARG A 286 3.05 2.46 -0.85
CA ARG A 286 2.65 1.52 0.21
C ARG A 286 2.34 2.15 1.55
N LEU A 287 2.89 3.33 1.83
CA LEU A 287 2.60 4.04 3.07
C LEU A 287 1.40 4.97 2.89
N PRO A 288 0.60 5.17 3.94
CA PRO A 288 -0.51 6.11 3.92
C PRO A 288 -0.09 7.50 3.41
N SER A 289 -1.00 8.17 2.71
CA SER A 289 -0.74 9.52 2.18
C SER A 289 -0.47 10.58 3.26
N ALA A 290 -0.86 10.30 4.49
CA ALA A 290 -0.59 11.14 5.67
C ALA A 290 0.90 11.22 6.03
N PHE A 291 1.72 10.24 5.62
CA PHE A 291 3.17 10.26 5.89
C PHE A 291 3.86 11.37 5.12
N THR A 292 4.61 12.21 5.82
CA THR A 292 5.48 13.23 5.23
C THR A 292 6.64 12.60 4.45
N TYR A 293 7.34 13.39 3.66
CA TYR A 293 8.54 12.91 2.96
C TYR A 293 9.60 12.42 3.96
N GLU A 294 9.83 13.18 5.03
CA GLU A 294 10.81 12.89 6.07
C GLU A 294 10.48 11.59 6.82
N GLU A 295 9.21 11.33 7.11
CA GLU A 295 8.76 10.07 7.73
C GLU A 295 8.95 8.87 6.80
N LYS A 296 8.65 9.04 5.51
CA LYS A 296 8.92 8.01 4.49
C LYS A 296 10.40 7.75 4.33
N GLU A 297 11.22 8.81 4.28
CA GLU A 297 12.68 8.69 4.20
C GLU A 297 13.24 7.96 5.41
N LYS A 298 12.82 8.34 6.61
CA LYS A 298 13.21 7.64 7.85
C LYS A 298 12.88 6.15 7.79
N ARG A 299 11.67 5.81 7.34
CA ARG A 299 11.27 4.41 7.19
C ARG A 299 12.11 3.66 6.15
N VAL A 300 12.43 4.30 5.05
CA VAL A 300 13.33 3.74 4.02
C VAL A 300 14.72 3.46 4.59
N GLU A 301 15.29 4.39 5.38
CA GLU A 301 16.58 4.19 6.04
C GLU A 301 16.56 2.99 6.99
N GLU A 302 15.52 2.89 7.84
CA GLU A 302 15.33 1.75 8.75
C GLU A 302 15.28 0.43 7.98
N VAL A 303 14.53 0.38 6.89
CA VAL A 303 14.41 -0.83 6.07
C VAL A 303 15.72 -1.15 5.34
N MET A 304 16.43 -0.14 4.87
CA MET A 304 17.75 -0.32 4.26
C MET A 304 18.76 -0.91 5.25
N GLU A 305 18.71 -0.48 6.50
CA GLU A 305 19.56 -1.01 7.57
C GLU A 305 19.22 -2.48 7.87
N ILE A 306 17.93 -2.79 8.04
CA ILE A 306 17.45 -4.17 8.30
C ILE A 306 17.95 -5.13 7.22
N PHE A 307 17.87 -4.76 5.94
CA PHE A 307 18.26 -5.63 4.82
C PHE A 307 19.71 -5.45 4.35
N GLY A 308 20.51 -4.67 5.07
CA GLY A 308 21.94 -4.45 4.76
C GLY A 308 22.17 -3.76 3.40
N LEU A 309 21.26 -2.85 3.01
CA LEU A 309 21.28 -2.12 1.75
C LEU A 309 21.93 -0.74 1.85
N THR A 310 22.21 -0.26 3.05
CA THR A 310 22.81 1.07 3.30
C THR A 310 24.13 1.28 2.51
N PRO A 311 25.06 0.33 2.39
CA PRO A 311 26.31 0.53 1.65
C PRO A 311 26.10 0.73 0.14
N VAL A 312 24.95 0.27 -0.38
CA VAL A 312 24.62 0.34 -1.82
C VAL A 312 23.52 1.35 -2.13
N ARG A 313 23.20 2.24 -1.18
CA ARG A 313 22.12 3.24 -1.26
C ARG A 313 22.04 3.97 -2.61
N HIS A 314 23.18 4.40 -3.12
CA HIS A 314 23.26 5.20 -4.36
C HIS A 314 23.55 4.36 -5.61
N ASN A 315 23.73 3.05 -5.47
CA ASN A 315 23.98 2.16 -6.60
C ASN A 315 22.70 2.01 -7.43
N LEU A 316 22.86 1.94 -8.74
CA LEU A 316 21.76 1.58 -9.64
C LEU A 316 21.37 0.12 -9.44
N VAL A 317 20.09 -0.20 -9.52
CA VAL A 317 19.56 -1.56 -9.36
C VAL A 317 20.20 -2.54 -10.34
N VAL A 318 20.51 -2.12 -11.58
CA VAL A 318 21.18 -2.95 -12.58
C VAL A 318 22.58 -3.40 -12.14
N LYS A 319 23.26 -2.63 -11.27
CA LYS A 319 24.61 -2.92 -10.76
C LYS A 319 24.64 -3.78 -9.50
N LEU A 320 23.49 -4.11 -8.95
CA LEU A 320 23.39 -4.93 -7.74
C LEU A 320 23.71 -6.40 -8.05
N SER A 321 24.33 -7.07 -7.08
CA SER A 321 24.44 -8.54 -7.09
C SER A 321 23.04 -9.18 -7.00
N GLY A 322 22.90 -10.47 -7.35
CA GLY A 322 21.64 -11.20 -7.23
C GLY A 322 21.07 -11.11 -5.81
N GLY A 323 21.89 -11.33 -4.78
CA GLY A 323 21.47 -11.25 -3.38
C GLY A 323 21.05 -9.84 -2.95
N GLN A 324 21.77 -8.80 -3.37
CA GLN A 324 21.39 -7.42 -3.09
C GLN A 324 20.07 -7.06 -3.77
N ARG A 325 19.86 -7.53 -4.99
CA ARG A 325 18.60 -7.32 -5.73
C ARG A 325 17.44 -8.00 -5.04
N LYS A 326 17.64 -9.25 -4.58
CA LYS A 326 16.60 -10.00 -3.86
C LYS A 326 16.27 -9.34 -2.51
N ARG A 327 17.28 -8.90 -1.74
CA ARG A 327 17.04 -8.11 -0.51
C ARG A 327 16.30 -6.81 -0.79
N LEU A 328 16.59 -6.13 -1.90
CA LEU A 328 15.87 -4.93 -2.30
C LEU A 328 14.39 -5.25 -2.63
N SER A 329 14.12 -6.34 -3.34
CA SER A 329 12.76 -6.79 -3.65
C SER A 329 11.94 -7.05 -2.37
N ILE A 330 12.55 -7.71 -1.37
CA ILE A 330 11.92 -7.94 -0.07
C ILE A 330 11.72 -6.64 0.69
N ALA A 331 12.73 -5.77 0.70
CA ALA A 331 12.70 -4.49 1.38
C ALA A 331 11.56 -3.59 0.88
N MET A 332 11.29 -3.59 -0.43
CA MET A 332 10.17 -2.85 -1.04
C MET A 332 8.82 -3.29 -0.47
N GLU A 333 8.63 -4.59 -0.29
CA GLU A 333 7.40 -5.13 0.30
C GLU A 333 7.34 -4.91 1.81
N PHE A 334 8.49 -4.91 2.50
CA PHE A 334 8.59 -4.73 3.94
C PHE A 334 8.42 -3.26 4.39
N ILE A 335 8.42 -2.31 3.48
CA ILE A 335 8.20 -0.87 3.77
C ILE A 335 6.91 -0.67 4.59
N SER A 336 5.82 -1.34 4.25
CA SER A 336 4.55 -1.24 4.96
C SER A 336 4.51 -2.01 6.29
N ASN A 337 5.58 -2.70 6.66
CA ASN A 337 5.64 -3.54 7.87
C ASN A 337 4.50 -4.59 7.94
N PRO A 338 4.33 -5.43 6.90
CA PRO A 338 3.18 -6.30 6.79
C PRO A 338 3.09 -7.31 7.93
N THR A 339 1.87 -7.71 8.28
CA THR A 339 1.60 -8.78 9.24
C THR A 339 1.76 -10.17 8.62
N LEU A 340 1.30 -10.30 7.36
CA LEU A 340 1.47 -11.50 6.53
C LEU A 340 2.48 -11.21 5.43
N PHE A 341 3.55 -12.02 5.36
CA PHE A 341 4.59 -11.88 4.37
C PHE A 341 4.75 -13.16 3.56
N ILE A 342 4.52 -13.05 2.27
CA ILE A 342 4.52 -14.17 1.34
C ILE A 342 5.68 -14.01 0.36
N LEU A 343 6.53 -15.04 0.22
CA LEU A 343 7.72 -15.00 -0.61
C LEU A 343 7.74 -16.21 -1.54
N ASP A 344 7.70 -15.94 -2.84
CA ASP A 344 7.68 -16.98 -3.87
C ASP A 344 9.08 -17.15 -4.47
N GLU A 345 9.68 -18.34 -4.26
CA GLU A 345 10.99 -18.75 -4.78
C GLU A 345 12.13 -17.76 -4.49
N LEU A 346 12.27 -17.41 -3.22
CA LEU A 346 13.15 -16.36 -2.74
C LEU A 346 14.65 -16.62 -3.03
N ASP A 347 15.07 -17.87 -3.00
CA ASP A 347 16.45 -18.35 -3.13
C ASP A 347 16.88 -18.57 -4.58
N SER A 348 16.01 -18.30 -5.55
CA SER A 348 16.33 -18.46 -6.97
C SER A 348 17.51 -17.55 -7.37
N GLY A 349 18.59 -18.16 -7.86
CA GLY A 349 19.79 -17.45 -8.31
C GLY A 349 20.72 -16.96 -7.19
N LEU A 350 20.51 -17.38 -5.94
CA LEU A 350 21.41 -17.15 -4.81
C LEU A 350 22.32 -18.35 -4.55
N ASP A 351 23.54 -18.08 -4.08
CA ASP A 351 24.35 -19.15 -3.49
C ASP A 351 23.79 -19.58 -2.13
N GLY A 352 24.18 -20.77 -1.67
CA GLY A 352 23.60 -21.36 -0.46
C GLY A 352 23.87 -20.59 0.83
N VAL A 353 24.96 -19.82 0.91
CA VAL A 353 25.31 -19.01 2.09
C VAL A 353 24.42 -17.76 2.12
N MET A 354 24.35 -17.04 1.00
CA MET A 354 23.51 -15.84 0.87
C MET A 354 22.02 -16.15 1.07
N ALA A 355 21.57 -17.29 0.52
CA ALA A 355 20.20 -17.76 0.73
C ALA A 355 19.92 -17.98 2.22
N ARG A 356 20.81 -18.70 2.94
CA ARG A 356 20.62 -18.97 4.37
C ARG A 356 20.64 -17.70 5.22
N GLU A 357 21.51 -16.74 4.95
CA GLU A 357 21.53 -15.43 5.64
C GLU A 357 20.20 -14.71 5.49
N LEU A 358 19.61 -14.74 4.30
CA LEU A 358 18.32 -14.13 4.02
C LEU A 358 17.19 -14.82 4.79
N PHE A 359 17.18 -16.15 4.85
CA PHE A 359 16.22 -16.91 5.64
C PHE A 359 16.35 -16.65 7.16
N ILE A 360 17.57 -16.47 7.67
CA ILE A 360 17.80 -16.06 9.07
C ILE A 360 17.19 -14.67 9.34
N GLN A 361 17.33 -13.71 8.43
CA GLN A 361 16.69 -12.39 8.55
C GLN A 361 15.16 -12.51 8.56
N LEU A 362 14.59 -13.36 7.70
CA LEU A 362 13.15 -13.61 7.70
C LEU A 362 12.69 -14.27 9.00
N ARG A 363 13.48 -15.20 9.58
CA ARG A 363 13.18 -15.80 10.88
C ARG A 363 13.10 -14.73 11.98
N GLN A 364 14.08 -13.81 12.02
CA GLN A 364 14.07 -12.70 12.97
C GLN A 364 12.84 -11.77 12.80
N ILE A 365 12.37 -11.62 11.57
CA ILE A 365 11.15 -10.86 11.28
C ILE A 365 9.91 -11.64 11.77
N ALA A 366 9.84 -12.95 11.54
CA ALA A 366 8.75 -13.78 12.03
C ALA A 366 8.69 -13.77 13.58
N ASP A 367 9.84 -13.85 14.26
CA ASP A 367 9.95 -13.79 15.74
C ASP A 367 9.37 -12.49 16.34
N GLN A 368 9.17 -11.45 15.53
CA GLN A 368 8.47 -10.25 15.92
C GLN A 368 6.94 -10.37 15.86
N GLY A 369 6.40 -11.56 15.66
CA GLY A 369 4.97 -11.85 15.58
C GLY A 369 4.40 -11.80 14.17
N LYS A 370 5.26 -11.74 13.10
CA LYS A 370 4.82 -11.78 11.72
C LYS A 370 4.56 -13.21 11.25
N ILE A 371 3.62 -13.39 10.33
CA ILE A 371 3.41 -14.67 9.65
C ILE A 371 4.17 -14.63 8.33
N ILE A 372 5.04 -15.59 8.11
CA ILE A 372 5.85 -15.65 6.88
C ILE A 372 5.59 -16.99 6.18
N ILE A 373 5.13 -16.92 4.91
CA ILE A 373 4.94 -18.12 4.06
C ILE A 373 5.96 -18.05 2.94
N VAL A 374 6.78 -19.11 2.81
CA VAL A 374 7.86 -19.14 1.83
C VAL A 374 7.77 -20.38 0.95
N ILE A 375 7.99 -20.19 -0.36
CA ILE A 375 8.33 -21.25 -1.30
C ILE A 375 9.83 -21.20 -1.57
N THR A 376 10.51 -22.34 -1.48
CA THR A 376 11.93 -22.49 -1.80
C THR A 376 12.19 -23.77 -2.60
N HIS A 377 13.21 -23.75 -3.44
CA HIS A 377 13.68 -24.92 -4.18
C HIS A 377 14.68 -25.77 -3.40
N THR A 378 15.23 -25.25 -2.30
CA THR A 378 16.23 -25.96 -1.47
C THR A 378 15.78 -26.05 -0.01
N PRO A 379 14.58 -26.63 0.27
CA PRO A 379 13.99 -26.60 1.59
C PRO A 379 14.85 -27.23 2.67
N ASP A 380 15.52 -28.33 2.37
CA ASP A 380 16.31 -29.08 3.35
C ASP A 380 17.55 -28.33 3.89
N ARG A 381 17.99 -27.24 3.18
CA ARG A 381 19.10 -26.39 3.64
C ARG A 381 18.73 -25.41 4.74
N VAL A 382 17.44 -25.08 4.85
CA VAL A 382 16.93 -24.02 5.71
C VAL A 382 15.76 -24.48 6.58
N ILE A 383 15.47 -25.78 6.59
CA ILE A 383 14.33 -26.38 7.27
C ILE A 383 14.30 -26.10 8.76
N ASP A 384 15.48 -25.95 9.38
CA ASP A 384 15.66 -25.63 10.80
C ASP A 384 15.17 -24.23 11.18
N LEU A 385 14.85 -23.38 10.20
CA LEU A 385 14.32 -22.02 10.43
C LEU A 385 12.79 -21.96 10.36
N PHE A 386 12.12 -23.06 9.98
CA PHE A 386 10.69 -23.12 9.81
C PHE A 386 10.01 -23.83 10.99
N ASP A 387 8.82 -23.34 11.35
CA ASP A 387 7.96 -23.94 12.37
C ASP A 387 7.07 -25.01 11.75
N ASP A 388 6.35 -24.66 10.67
CA ASP A 388 5.36 -25.51 10.03
C ASP A 388 5.64 -25.71 8.55
N VAL A 389 5.00 -26.74 7.99
CA VAL A 389 4.99 -26.99 6.56
C VAL A 389 3.57 -27.20 6.04
N ILE A 390 3.28 -26.57 4.91
CA ILE A 390 2.11 -26.82 4.06
C ILE A 390 2.57 -27.71 2.91
N VAL A 391 1.94 -28.87 2.74
CA VAL A 391 2.18 -29.73 1.57
C VAL A 391 0.94 -29.75 0.71
N LEU A 392 1.03 -29.15 -0.49
CA LEU A 392 -0.01 -29.22 -1.50
C LEU A 392 0.29 -30.36 -2.48
N ALA A 393 -0.70 -31.20 -2.72
CA ALA A 393 -0.64 -32.32 -3.64
C ALA A 393 -1.70 -32.19 -4.72
N LYS A 394 -1.40 -32.69 -5.94
CA LYS A 394 -2.31 -32.73 -7.05
C LYS A 394 -3.02 -34.09 -7.08
N ASP A 395 -4.33 -34.11 -6.80
CA ASP A 395 -5.14 -35.35 -6.83
C ASP A 395 -5.27 -35.96 -8.23
N ALA A 396 -5.94 -37.10 -8.34
CA ALA A 396 -6.20 -37.79 -9.60
C ALA A 396 -6.94 -36.91 -10.62
N ASN A 397 -7.76 -35.96 -10.16
CA ASN A 397 -8.52 -35.01 -10.98
C ASN A 397 -7.69 -33.77 -11.39
N ARG A 398 -6.39 -33.74 -11.07
CA ARG A 398 -5.49 -32.60 -11.27
C ARG A 398 -5.89 -31.35 -10.47
N THR A 399 -6.57 -31.52 -9.34
CA THR A 399 -6.94 -30.47 -8.39
C THR A 399 -5.94 -30.43 -7.25
N GLY A 400 -5.47 -29.25 -6.89
CA GLY A 400 -4.59 -29.08 -5.72
C GLY A 400 -5.37 -29.27 -4.41
N ARG A 401 -4.84 -30.10 -3.53
CA ARG A 401 -5.43 -30.47 -2.24
C ARG A 401 -4.38 -30.34 -1.14
N LEU A 402 -4.83 -30.16 0.10
CA LEU A 402 -3.96 -30.17 1.25
C LEU A 402 -3.63 -31.61 1.63
N ALA A 403 -2.36 -31.99 1.55
CA ALA A 403 -1.88 -33.29 1.99
C ALA A 403 -1.31 -33.25 3.41
N TRP A 404 -0.88 -32.09 3.88
CA TRP A 404 -0.42 -31.86 5.25
C TRP A 404 -0.34 -30.36 5.57
N PHE A 405 -0.65 -30.02 6.81
CA PHE A 405 -0.28 -28.76 7.45
C PHE A 405 0.04 -29.02 8.93
N GLY A 406 1.16 -28.49 9.40
CA GLY A 406 1.59 -28.59 10.80
C GLY A 406 3.11 -28.65 10.94
N PRO A 407 3.59 -28.96 12.16
CA PRO A 407 5.04 -28.98 12.49
C PRO A 407 5.86 -29.87 11.57
N ILE A 408 7.10 -29.42 11.29
CA ILE A 408 8.04 -30.13 10.42
C ILE A 408 8.31 -31.56 10.89
N SER A 409 8.47 -31.76 12.21
CA SER A 409 8.74 -33.09 12.81
C SER A 409 7.59 -34.05 12.59
N GLU A 410 6.36 -33.59 12.70
CA GLU A 410 5.15 -34.39 12.50
C GLU A 410 4.94 -34.71 11.01
N ALA A 411 5.24 -33.76 10.12
CA ALA A 411 5.24 -34.01 8.67
C ALA A 411 6.18 -35.17 8.29
N ARG A 412 7.40 -35.17 8.81
CA ARG A 412 8.36 -36.25 8.58
C ARG A 412 7.81 -37.61 9.02
N ALA A 413 7.21 -37.69 10.21
CA ALA A 413 6.59 -38.90 10.71
C ALA A 413 5.38 -39.34 9.86
N PHE A 414 4.53 -38.39 9.43
CA PHE A 414 3.33 -38.64 8.64
C PHE A 414 3.66 -39.24 7.26
N PHE A 415 4.65 -38.66 6.57
CA PHE A 415 5.07 -39.12 5.25
C PHE A 415 6.08 -40.27 5.30
N GLY A 416 6.69 -40.56 6.47
CA GLY A 416 7.77 -41.53 6.62
C GLY A 416 9.03 -41.15 5.85
N LYS A 417 9.33 -39.85 5.75
CA LYS A 417 10.45 -39.29 4.99
C LYS A 417 11.24 -38.30 5.85
N GLU A 418 12.56 -38.33 5.75
CA GLU A 418 13.46 -37.43 6.48
C GLU A 418 13.62 -36.07 5.79
N LYS A 419 13.65 -36.05 4.45
CA LYS A 419 13.88 -34.87 3.65
C LYS A 419 12.60 -34.29 3.08
N MET A 420 12.49 -32.97 3.04
CA MET A 420 11.35 -32.26 2.46
C MET A 420 11.24 -32.52 0.94
N GLU A 421 12.37 -32.64 0.25
CA GLU A 421 12.39 -33.01 -1.18
C GLU A 421 11.80 -34.42 -1.41
N GLU A 422 11.99 -35.37 -0.50
CA GLU A 422 11.42 -36.71 -0.58
C GLU A 422 9.89 -36.68 -0.30
N ILE A 423 9.42 -35.80 0.60
CA ILE A 423 8.00 -35.57 0.83
C ILE A 423 7.32 -35.07 -0.44
N VAL A 424 7.91 -34.05 -1.11
CA VAL A 424 7.40 -33.55 -2.39
C VAL A 424 7.39 -34.66 -3.44
N LYS A 425 8.43 -35.49 -3.51
CA LYS A 425 8.51 -36.61 -4.44
C LYS A 425 7.43 -37.66 -4.17
N SER A 426 7.06 -37.90 -2.91
CA SER A 426 6.01 -38.87 -2.57
C SER A 426 4.63 -38.47 -3.06
N VAL A 427 4.33 -37.16 -3.10
CA VAL A 427 3.03 -36.64 -3.55
C VAL A 427 3.02 -36.24 -5.03
N ASN A 428 4.16 -36.17 -5.70
CA ASN A 428 4.25 -35.94 -7.14
C ASN A 428 3.77 -37.16 -7.90
N ARG A 429 3.27 -36.94 -9.13
CA ARG A 429 2.85 -38.01 -10.02
C ARG A 429 4.05 -38.82 -10.53
N GLU A 430 3.82 -40.08 -10.85
CA GLU A 430 4.83 -40.95 -11.45
C GLU A 430 5.36 -40.38 -12.78
N GLU A 431 4.46 -39.77 -13.60
CA GLU A 431 4.83 -39.07 -14.83
C GLU A 431 5.80 -37.89 -14.61
N GLU A 432 5.75 -37.29 -13.43
CA GLU A 432 6.62 -36.17 -12.99
C GLU A 432 7.83 -36.68 -12.17
N GLY A 433 8.08 -37.99 -12.16
CA GLY A 433 9.18 -38.62 -11.40
C GLY A 433 8.93 -38.79 -9.90
N GLY A 434 7.65 -38.74 -9.49
CA GLY A 434 7.21 -38.97 -8.12
C GLY A 434 6.74 -40.40 -7.83
N GLU A 435 6.21 -40.60 -6.61
CA GLU A 435 5.66 -41.90 -6.17
C GLU A 435 4.15 -42.02 -6.42
N GLY A 436 3.46 -40.97 -6.86
CA GLY A 436 2.02 -40.98 -7.20
C GLY A 436 1.05 -41.13 -6.01
N ARG A 437 1.51 -40.91 -4.76
CA ARG A 437 0.74 -41.16 -3.55
C ARG A 437 -0.08 -39.96 -3.02
N ALA A 438 -0.37 -38.98 -3.90
CA ALA A 438 -1.10 -37.76 -3.51
C ALA A 438 -2.44 -38.05 -2.85
N ASP A 439 -3.29 -38.87 -3.50
CA ASP A 439 -4.64 -39.18 -2.99
C ASP A 439 -4.61 -39.93 -1.66
N GLU A 440 -3.63 -40.82 -1.47
CA GLU A 440 -3.42 -41.54 -0.20
C GLU A 440 -3.16 -40.56 0.95
N PHE A 441 -2.20 -39.63 0.76
CA PHE A 441 -1.85 -38.68 1.82
C PHE A 441 -2.94 -37.62 2.07
N VAL A 442 -3.64 -37.19 1.03
CA VAL A 442 -4.79 -36.29 1.16
C VAL A 442 -5.91 -36.95 2.00
N MET A 443 -6.25 -38.22 1.71
CA MET A 443 -7.27 -38.94 2.48
C MET A 443 -6.81 -39.17 3.92
N LYS A 444 -5.59 -39.63 4.13
CA LYS A 444 -5.01 -39.86 5.46
C LYS A 444 -4.98 -38.58 6.31
N TYR A 445 -4.68 -37.43 5.69
CA TYR A 445 -4.68 -36.15 6.40
C TYR A 445 -6.10 -35.67 6.75
N ALA A 446 -7.06 -35.89 5.85
CA ALA A 446 -8.47 -35.59 6.16
C ALA A 446 -9.00 -36.38 7.36
N GLU A 447 -8.59 -37.64 7.53
CA GLU A 447 -8.91 -38.44 8.71
C GLU A 447 -8.34 -37.83 9.99
N VAL A 448 -7.10 -37.32 9.95
CA VAL A 448 -6.44 -36.67 11.10
C VAL A 448 -7.12 -35.35 11.49
N GLN A 449 -7.68 -34.60 10.54
CA GLN A 449 -8.39 -33.36 10.83
C GLN A 449 -9.79 -33.55 11.46
N HIS A 450 -10.37 -34.75 11.35
CA HIS A 450 -11.69 -35.09 11.92
C HIS A 450 -11.62 -35.75 13.29
N VAL A 451 -10.43 -35.97 13.84
CA VAL A 451 -10.19 -36.45 15.21
C VAL A 451 -9.86 -35.26 16.10
#